data_4fd5709ecf682964ea8258e732e752fa
#
_entry.id   4fd5709ecf682964ea8258e732e752fa
#
_cell.length_a   1.000
_cell.length_b   1.000
_cell.length_c   1.000
_cell.angle_alpha   90.00
_cell.angle_beta   90.00
_cell.angle_gamma   90.00
#
_symmetry.space_group_name_H-M   'P 1'
#
loop_
_entity.id
_entity.type
_entity.pdbx_description
1 polymer ?
#
loop_
_entity_poly.entity_id
_entity_poly.type
_entity_poly.pdbx_seq_one_letter_code
_entity_poly.pdbx_strand_id
1 'polypeptide(L)'
;DLELVGAADPNAPAGADVGLLAGEGPIGLPVDRELAVMLRERKPEVVVEFTSPAVVMNNLRVLLQNKVCPVVGTTGLSKEDLAELTALSQEKNTPVFIAPNFAIGAVLMMKMAKAAAKYLPHVEIIEMHHDQKLDAPSGTALRTAQLIKEVRESLPQGHPNEKELIPGARGSEFDGMR
;
A
#
# COMPACT_ATOMS: atom_id res chain seq x y z
N ASP A 1 -11.09 -6.53 -20.18
CA ASP A 1 -12.11 -5.65 -19.61
C ASP A 1 -12.49 -6.16 -18.22
N LEU A 2 -12.84 -5.24 -17.30
CA LEU A 2 -13.27 -5.56 -15.94
C LEU A 2 -14.74 -5.14 -15.79
N GLU A 3 -15.51 -5.94 -15.06
CA GLU A 3 -16.89 -5.63 -14.68
C GLU A 3 -16.94 -5.39 -13.17
N LEU A 4 -17.51 -4.24 -12.76
CA LEU A 4 -17.73 -3.96 -11.36
C LEU A 4 -19.03 -4.63 -10.92
N VAL A 5 -18.92 -5.64 -10.07
CA VAL A 5 -20.07 -6.46 -9.64
C VAL A 5 -20.54 -6.16 -8.21
N GLY A 6 -19.72 -5.49 -7.40
CA GLY A 6 -20.07 -5.17 -6.00
C GLY A 6 -19.07 -4.22 -5.35
N ALA A 7 -19.51 -3.60 -4.27
CA ALA A 7 -18.65 -2.86 -3.34
C ALA A 7 -19.15 -3.08 -1.90
N ALA A 8 -18.23 -3.04 -0.94
CA ALA A 8 -18.55 -3.15 0.48
C ALA A 8 -17.89 -2.03 1.27
N ASP A 9 -18.69 -1.28 2.04
CA ASP A 9 -18.21 -0.26 2.99
C ASP A 9 -19.17 -0.17 4.18
N PRO A 10 -18.73 -0.50 5.42
CA PRO A 10 -19.57 -0.43 6.61
C PRO A 10 -20.03 0.99 6.94
N ASN A 11 -19.34 2.02 6.44
CA ASN A 11 -19.64 3.43 6.70
C ASN A 11 -20.54 4.06 5.62
N ALA A 12 -20.77 3.39 4.51
CA ALA A 12 -21.61 3.90 3.43
C ALA A 12 -23.06 4.07 3.91
N PRO A 13 -23.77 5.12 3.43
CA PRO A 13 -25.21 5.24 3.65
C PRO A 13 -25.94 4.01 3.10
N ALA A 14 -26.98 3.57 3.80
CA ALA A 14 -27.76 2.40 3.37
C ALA A 14 -28.33 2.61 1.95
N GLY A 15 -28.08 1.67 1.04
CA GLY A 15 -28.55 1.72 -0.34
C GLY A 15 -27.85 2.75 -1.21
N ALA A 16 -26.73 3.32 -0.78
CA ALA A 16 -25.94 4.24 -1.60
C ALA A 16 -25.47 3.54 -2.88
N ASP A 17 -25.56 4.26 -4.00
CA ASP A 17 -25.04 3.81 -5.27
C ASP A 17 -23.53 4.03 -5.36
N VAL A 18 -22.77 3.01 -5.77
CA VAL A 18 -21.31 3.04 -5.89
C VAL A 18 -20.84 4.15 -6.81
N GLY A 19 -21.49 4.33 -7.97
CA GLY A 19 -21.13 5.34 -8.94
C GLY A 19 -21.35 6.76 -8.39
N LEU A 20 -22.45 6.98 -7.65
CA LEU A 20 -22.69 8.27 -7.01
C LEU A 20 -21.65 8.59 -5.94
N LEU A 21 -21.24 7.61 -5.15
CA LEU A 21 -20.16 7.79 -4.16
C LEU A 21 -18.80 8.07 -4.81
N ALA A 22 -18.56 7.48 -5.97
CA ALA A 22 -17.34 7.70 -6.75
C ALA A 22 -17.34 9.01 -7.57
N GLY A 23 -18.50 9.71 -7.66
CA GLY A 23 -18.63 10.91 -8.46
C GLY A 23 -18.82 10.68 -9.97
N GLU A 24 -19.09 9.44 -10.39
CA GLU A 24 -19.25 9.01 -11.80
C GLU A 24 -20.71 8.99 -12.26
N GLY A 25 -21.65 9.36 -11.40
CA GLY A 25 -23.09 9.25 -11.64
C GLY A 25 -23.65 7.87 -11.27
N PRO A 26 -24.98 7.70 -11.32
CA PRO A 26 -25.61 6.45 -10.87
C PRO A 26 -25.32 5.30 -11.84
N ILE A 27 -24.89 4.16 -11.29
CA ILE A 27 -24.64 2.93 -12.06
C ILE A 27 -25.58 1.79 -11.69
N GLY A 28 -26.50 2.00 -10.73
CA GLY A 28 -27.46 1.00 -10.28
C GLY A 28 -26.88 -0.09 -9.39
N LEU A 29 -25.68 0.09 -8.85
CA LEU A 29 -25.00 -0.87 -7.99
C LEU A 29 -24.99 -0.37 -6.54
N PRO A 30 -25.77 -0.97 -5.62
CA PRO A 30 -25.76 -0.56 -4.22
C PRO A 30 -24.49 -1.03 -3.51
N VAL A 31 -24.04 -0.24 -2.51
CA VAL A 31 -22.94 -0.63 -1.62
C VAL A 31 -23.50 -1.56 -0.53
N ASP A 32 -22.88 -2.71 -0.35
CA ASP A 32 -23.12 -3.61 0.76
C ASP A 32 -22.38 -3.12 2.01
N ARG A 33 -22.97 -3.27 3.19
CA ARG A 33 -22.31 -2.86 4.44
C ARG A 33 -21.37 -3.92 5.01
N GLU A 34 -21.51 -5.15 4.57
CA GLU A 34 -20.74 -6.29 5.04
C GLU A 34 -20.04 -7.00 3.88
N LEU A 35 -18.73 -7.15 3.97
CA LEU A 35 -17.92 -7.84 2.97
C LEU A 35 -18.44 -9.27 2.71
N ALA A 36 -18.78 -10.01 3.78
CA ALA A 36 -19.26 -11.39 3.65
C ALA A 36 -20.59 -11.50 2.88
N VAL A 37 -21.48 -10.52 3.02
CA VAL A 37 -22.73 -10.45 2.25
C VAL A 37 -22.42 -10.19 0.79
N MET A 38 -21.60 -9.19 0.49
CA MET A 38 -21.18 -8.85 -0.86
C MET A 38 -20.55 -10.06 -1.57
N LEU A 39 -19.63 -10.77 -0.92
CA LEU A 39 -18.97 -11.94 -1.50
C LEU A 39 -19.96 -13.06 -1.83
N ARG A 40 -20.90 -13.33 -0.94
CA ARG A 40 -21.91 -14.41 -1.13
C ARG A 40 -22.88 -14.07 -2.28
N GLU A 41 -23.31 -12.82 -2.37
CA GLU A 41 -24.35 -12.40 -3.32
C GLU A 41 -23.79 -12.03 -4.68
N ARG A 42 -22.61 -11.38 -4.73
CA ARG A 42 -22.00 -10.88 -5.96
C ARG A 42 -20.96 -11.82 -6.56
N LYS A 43 -20.35 -12.70 -5.76
CA LYS A 43 -19.36 -13.70 -6.17
C LYS A 43 -18.24 -13.12 -7.06
N PRO A 44 -17.55 -12.07 -6.62
CA PRO A 44 -16.45 -11.48 -7.38
C PRO A 44 -15.29 -12.46 -7.52
N GLU A 45 -14.56 -12.43 -8.61
CA GLU A 45 -13.31 -13.17 -8.79
C GLU A 45 -12.14 -12.46 -8.13
N VAL A 46 -12.16 -11.13 -8.12
CA VAL A 46 -11.13 -10.25 -7.59
C VAL A 46 -11.76 -9.17 -6.72
N VAL A 47 -11.14 -8.84 -5.61
CA VAL A 47 -11.52 -7.69 -4.78
C VAL A 47 -10.34 -6.75 -4.65
N VAL A 48 -10.56 -5.49 -5.00
CA VAL A 48 -9.62 -4.39 -4.78
C VAL A 48 -9.83 -3.84 -3.38
N GLU A 49 -8.80 -3.90 -2.54
CA GLU A 49 -8.85 -3.60 -1.12
C GLU A 49 -8.08 -2.31 -0.80
N PHE A 50 -8.82 -1.24 -0.42
CA PHE A 50 -8.29 0.06 -0.01
C PHE A 50 -9.02 0.53 1.26
N THR A 51 -8.78 -0.15 2.38
CA THR A 51 -9.42 0.20 3.65
C THR A 51 -8.43 0.85 4.63
N SER A 52 -8.20 0.24 5.75
CA SER A 52 -7.24 0.74 6.74
C SER A 52 -6.39 -0.38 7.34
N PRO A 53 -5.21 -0.06 7.91
CA PRO A 53 -4.36 -1.06 8.57
C PRO A 53 -5.07 -1.85 9.67
N ALA A 54 -6.09 -1.25 10.31
CA ALA A 54 -6.83 -1.89 11.41
C ALA A 54 -7.73 -3.06 10.97
N VAL A 55 -8.17 -3.07 9.70
CA VAL A 55 -9.15 -4.05 9.21
C VAL A 55 -8.66 -4.90 8.05
N VAL A 56 -7.60 -4.47 7.36
CA VAL A 56 -7.11 -5.13 6.13
C VAL A 56 -6.85 -6.62 6.32
N MET A 57 -6.17 -7.03 7.39
CA MET A 57 -5.87 -8.46 7.61
C MET A 57 -7.12 -9.31 7.77
N ASN A 58 -8.14 -8.79 8.48
CA ASN A 58 -9.40 -9.51 8.62
C ASN A 58 -10.10 -9.67 7.26
N ASN A 59 -10.13 -8.61 6.46
CA ASN A 59 -10.69 -8.66 5.12
C ASN A 59 -9.96 -9.68 4.24
N LEU A 60 -8.62 -9.68 4.26
CA LEU A 60 -7.82 -10.60 3.45
C LEU A 60 -8.03 -12.07 3.84
N ARG A 61 -8.16 -12.37 5.14
CA ARG A 61 -8.53 -13.72 5.59
C ARG A 61 -9.88 -14.15 5.02
N VAL A 62 -10.88 -13.27 5.09
CA VAL A 62 -12.23 -13.54 4.55
C VAL A 62 -12.17 -13.77 3.04
N LEU A 63 -11.45 -12.93 2.29
CA LEU A 63 -11.29 -13.07 0.84
C LEU A 63 -10.65 -14.40 0.47
N LEU A 64 -9.51 -14.74 1.07
CA LEU A 64 -8.79 -15.98 0.79
C LEU A 64 -9.58 -17.22 1.18
N GLN A 65 -10.33 -17.20 2.30
CA GLN A 65 -11.23 -18.29 2.70
C GLN A 65 -12.33 -18.53 1.68
N ASN A 66 -12.78 -17.47 0.99
CA ASN A 66 -13.78 -17.57 -0.09
C ASN A 66 -13.15 -17.77 -1.48
N LYS A 67 -11.84 -17.96 -1.57
CA LYS A 67 -11.08 -18.13 -2.83
C LYS A 67 -11.22 -16.95 -3.80
N VAL A 68 -11.32 -15.75 -3.26
CA VAL A 68 -11.37 -14.50 -4.02
C VAL A 68 -9.98 -13.86 -4.00
N CYS A 69 -9.46 -13.47 -5.16
CA CYS A 69 -8.13 -12.91 -5.31
C CYS A 69 -8.09 -11.45 -4.81
N PRO A 70 -7.36 -11.12 -3.73
CA PRO A 70 -7.24 -9.74 -3.29
C PRO A 70 -6.15 -8.98 -4.05
N VAL A 71 -6.46 -7.74 -4.43
CA VAL A 71 -5.53 -6.72 -4.91
C VAL A 71 -5.48 -5.62 -3.87
N VAL A 72 -4.38 -5.54 -3.13
CA VAL A 72 -4.28 -4.77 -1.88
C VAL A 72 -3.47 -3.49 -2.10
N GLY A 73 -4.10 -2.35 -1.85
CA GLY A 73 -3.46 -1.04 -1.80
C GLY A 73 -3.34 -0.49 -0.39
N THR A 74 -4.01 -1.08 0.59
CA THR A 74 -3.88 -0.72 2.00
C THR A 74 -2.46 -1.03 2.49
N THR A 75 -1.83 -0.06 3.13
CA THR A 75 -0.48 -0.16 3.71
C THR A 75 -0.54 -0.59 5.18
N GLY A 76 0.63 -0.79 5.81
CA GLY A 76 0.72 -1.08 7.25
C GLY A 76 0.70 -2.57 7.61
N LEU A 77 0.79 -3.47 6.63
CA LEU A 77 0.98 -4.90 6.89
C LEU A 77 2.38 -5.15 7.47
N SER A 78 2.44 -5.88 8.56
CA SER A 78 3.68 -6.31 9.21
C SER A 78 4.35 -7.47 8.45
N LYS A 79 5.56 -7.83 8.85
CA LYS A 79 6.24 -9.02 8.31
C LYS A 79 5.51 -10.31 8.68
N GLU A 80 4.93 -10.35 9.85
CA GLU A 80 4.13 -11.44 10.38
C GLU A 80 2.83 -11.59 9.57
N ASP A 81 2.15 -10.47 9.26
CA ASP A 81 0.98 -10.47 8.39
C ASP A 81 1.30 -11.01 6.99
N LEU A 82 2.41 -10.58 6.41
CA LEU A 82 2.85 -11.05 5.09
C LEU A 82 3.19 -12.55 5.09
N ALA A 83 3.77 -13.06 6.17
CA ALA A 83 4.06 -14.49 6.33
C ALA A 83 2.76 -15.30 6.43
N GLU A 84 1.78 -14.84 7.24
CA GLU A 84 0.46 -15.45 7.36
C GLU A 84 -0.27 -15.47 6.01
N LEU A 85 -0.30 -14.33 5.29
CA LEU A 85 -0.94 -14.22 3.98
C LEU A 85 -0.30 -15.15 2.95
N THR A 86 1.03 -15.29 2.99
CA THR A 86 1.75 -16.21 2.11
C THR A 86 1.31 -17.66 2.35
N ALA A 87 1.25 -18.08 3.61
CA ALA A 87 0.82 -19.42 3.98
C ALA A 87 -0.65 -19.67 3.57
N LEU A 88 -1.53 -18.72 3.87
CA LEU A 88 -2.96 -18.83 3.54
C LEU A 88 -3.21 -18.81 2.03
N SER A 89 -2.50 -18.00 1.27
CA SER A 89 -2.54 -17.97 -0.19
C SER A 89 -2.16 -19.33 -0.80
N GLN A 90 -1.12 -19.97 -0.28
CA GLN A 90 -0.69 -21.29 -0.70
C GLN A 90 -1.73 -22.37 -0.32
N GLU A 91 -2.21 -22.35 0.92
CA GLU A 91 -3.24 -23.31 1.39
C GLU A 91 -4.52 -23.25 0.54
N LYS A 92 -4.99 -22.03 0.24
CA LYS A 92 -6.24 -21.84 -0.53
C LYS A 92 -6.04 -21.87 -2.04
N ASN A 93 -4.78 -21.96 -2.51
CA ASN A 93 -4.40 -21.84 -3.92
C ASN A 93 -5.02 -20.58 -4.57
N THR A 94 -4.93 -19.46 -3.87
CA THR A 94 -5.53 -18.17 -4.27
C THR A 94 -4.46 -17.09 -4.21
N PRO A 95 -4.07 -16.49 -5.34
CA PRO A 95 -3.02 -15.48 -5.39
C PRO A 95 -3.44 -14.20 -4.66
N VAL A 96 -2.47 -13.54 -4.03
CA VAL A 96 -2.60 -12.22 -3.41
C VAL A 96 -1.65 -11.27 -4.11
N PHE A 97 -2.14 -10.10 -4.49
CA PHE A 97 -1.31 -9.03 -5.02
C PHE A 97 -1.32 -7.84 -4.05
N ILE A 98 -0.14 -7.47 -3.54
CA ILE A 98 0.02 -6.34 -2.62
C ILE A 98 0.99 -5.34 -3.25
N ALA A 99 0.55 -4.09 -3.38
CA ALA A 99 1.40 -3.03 -3.89
C ALA A 99 1.30 -1.78 -3.00
N PRO A 100 2.42 -1.21 -2.58
CA PRO A 100 2.46 -0.01 -1.73
C PRO A 100 2.05 1.25 -2.50
N ASN A 101 2.04 1.18 -3.83
CA ASN A 101 1.68 2.30 -4.70
C ASN A 101 1.23 1.79 -6.07
N PHE A 102 0.12 2.32 -6.56
CA PHE A 102 -0.45 2.03 -7.89
C PHE A 102 -0.25 3.16 -8.89
N ALA A 103 0.33 4.30 -8.46
CA ALA A 103 0.65 5.40 -9.36
C ALA A 103 1.85 5.03 -10.24
N ILE A 104 1.64 4.96 -11.55
CA ILE A 104 2.70 4.61 -12.53
C ILE A 104 3.90 5.54 -12.40
N GLY A 105 3.69 6.84 -12.18
CA GLY A 105 4.77 7.82 -11.98
C GLY A 105 5.64 7.50 -10.78
N ALA A 106 5.04 7.13 -9.64
CA ALA A 106 5.79 6.73 -8.45
C ALA A 106 6.58 5.42 -8.68
N VAL A 107 5.99 4.45 -9.36
CA VAL A 107 6.68 3.19 -9.70
C VAL A 107 7.88 3.45 -10.63
N LEU A 108 7.70 4.32 -11.63
CA LEU A 108 8.80 4.70 -12.54
C LEU A 108 9.89 5.48 -11.80
N MET A 109 9.52 6.42 -10.95
CA MET A 109 10.48 7.14 -10.10
C MET A 109 11.32 6.18 -9.26
N MET A 110 10.71 5.23 -8.56
CA MET A 110 11.41 4.22 -7.76
C MET A 110 12.37 3.38 -8.61
N LYS A 111 11.94 2.94 -9.80
CA LYS A 111 12.79 2.16 -10.73
C LYS A 111 13.98 2.97 -11.23
N MET A 112 13.76 4.24 -11.60
CA MET A 112 14.82 5.13 -12.06
C MET A 112 15.80 5.47 -10.94
N ALA A 113 15.31 5.75 -9.73
CA ALA A 113 16.14 5.99 -8.55
C ALA A 113 17.03 4.77 -8.24
N LYS A 114 16.48 3.56 -8.26
CA LYS A 114 17.26 2.32 -8.14
C LYS A 114 18.34 2.21 -9.21
N ALA A 115 18.02 2.48 -10.47
CA ALA A 115 18.98 2.40 -11.56
C ALA A 115 20.11 3.43 -11.42
N ALA A 116 19.78 4.67 -11.03
CA ALA A 116 20.73 5.74 -10.84
C ALA A 116 21.68 5.52 -9.64
N ALA A 117 21.17 4.93 -8.55
CA ALA A 117 21.92 4.74 -7.31
C ALA A 117 23.14 3.83 -7.45
N LYS A 118 23.23 3.02 -8.52
CA LYS A 118 24.43 2.26 -8.86
C LYS A 118 25.65 3.14 -9.19
N TYR A 119 25.39 4.35 -9.69
CA TYR A 119 26.41 5.26 -10.18
C TYR A 119 26.49 6.55 -9.35
N LEU A 120 25.41 6.87 -8.64
CA LEU A 120 25.26 8.07 -7.83
C LEU A 120 24.91 7.67 -6.39
N PRO A 121 25.92 7.30 -5.57
CA PRO A 121 25.67 6.68 -4.27
C PRO A 121 25.24 7.66 -3.17
N HIS A 122 25.39 8.97 -3.36
CA HIS A 122 24.90 9.99 -2.44
C HIS A 122 23.41 10.25 -2.73
N VAL A 123 22.56 9.86 -1.79
CA VAL A 123 21.09 9.89 -1.97
C VAL A 123 20.43 10.48 -0.74
N GLU A 124 19.50 11.39 -0.95
CA GLU A 124 18.53 11.85 0.04
C GLU A 124 17.12 11.64 -0.49
N ILE A 125 16.19 11.29 0.40
CA ILE A 125 14.77 11.13 0.07
C ILE A 125 14.00 12.18 0.85
N ILE A 126 13.38 13.11 0.13
CA ILE A 126 12.55 14.16 0.70
C ILE A 126 11.10 13.86 0.33
N GLU A 127 10.25 13.74 1.34
CA GLU A 127 8.82 13.55 1.15
C GLU A 127 8.02 14.64 1.86
N MET A 128 6.90 15.02 1.26
CA MET A 128 5.97 15.97 1.85
C MET A 128 4.54 15.43 1.75
N HIS A 129 3.79 15.58 2.83
CA HIS A 129 2.39 15.19 2.94
C HIS A 129 1.60 16.28 3.66
N HIS A 130 0.29 16.12 3.66
CA HIS A 130 -0.58 16.94 4.49
C HIS A 130 -0.34 16.65 5.98
N ASP A 131 -0.69 17.57 6.84
CA ASP A 131 -0.45 17.55 8.30
C ASP A 131 -1.22 16.45 9.07
N GLN A 132 -2.22 15.83 8.43
CA GLN A 132 -3.02 14.75 9.02
C GLN A 132 -2.45 13.34 8.74
N LYS A 133 -1.29 13.22 8.10
CA LYS A 133 -0.65 11.92 7.88
C LYS A 133 -0.10 11.36 9.20
N LEU A 134 -0.53 10.13 9.53
CA LEU A 134 -0.23 9.52 10.83
C LEU A 134 1.14 8.85 10.91
N ASP A 135 1.66 8.35 9.78
CA ASP A 135 2.91 7.60 9.71
C ASP A 135 4.00 8.38 8.96
N ALA A 136 5.23 8.23 9.40
CA ALA A 136 6.44 8.71 8.72
C ALA A 136 7.61 7.78 9.05
N PRO A 137 8.48 7.42 8.08
CA PRO A 137 8.37 7.72 6.65
C PRO A 137 7.20 6.99 5.98
N SER A 138 6.77 7.48 4.82
CA SER A 138 5.71 6.81 4.03
C SER A 138 6.16 5.46 3.48
N GLY A 139 5.20 4.58 3.19
CA GLY A 139 5.50 3.29 2.56
C GLY A 139 6.23 3.43 1.23
N THR A 140 5.94 4.48 0.45
CA THR A 140 6.63 4.78 -0.81
C THR A 140 8.07 5.21 -0.57
N ALA A 141 8.34 6.07 0.41
CA ALA A 141 9.70 6.48 0.76
C ALA A 141 10.53 5.29 1.26
N LEU A 142 10.00 4.50 2.18
CA LEU A 142 10.65 3.29 2.68
C LEU A 142 10.94 2.28 1.56
N ARG A 143 9.98 2.04 0.66
CA ARG A 143 10.18 1.13 -0.47
C ARG A 143 11.24 1.66 -1.43
N THR A 144 11.26 2.98 -1.69
CA THR A 144 12.30 3.62 -2.51
C THR A 144 13.68 3.42 -1.89
N ALA A 145 13.82 3.69 -0.60
CA ALA A 145 15.07 3.50 0.13
C ALA A 145 15.56 2.03 0.09
N GLN A 146 14.66 1.07 0.29
CA GLN A 146 14.98 -0.36 0.18
C GLN A 146 15.50 -0.74 -1.21
N LEU A 147 14.85 -0.26 -2.28
CA LEU A 147 15.27 -0.53 -3.65
C LEU A 147 16.62 0.09 -3.98
N ILE A 148 16.89 1.29 -3.49
CA ILE A 148 18.18 1.96 -3.62
C ILE A 148 19.26 1.16 -2.88
N LYS A 149 18.99 0.76 -1.64
CA LYS A 149 19.90 -0.07 -0.82
C LYS A 149 20.35 -1.35 -1.52
N GLU A 150 19.47 -2.02 -2.26
CA GLU A 150 19.79 -3.27 -2.97
C GLU A 150 20.96 -3.12 -3.97
N VAL A 151 21.25 -1.91 -4.43
CA VAL A 151 22.21 -1.67 -5.53
C VAL A 151 23.24 -0.59 -5.22
N ARG A 152 23.01 0.22 -4.19
CA ARG A 152 23.89 1.32 -3.80
C ARG A 152 25.11 0.79 -3.06
N GLU A 153 26.27 1.34 -3.33
CA GLU A 153 27.42 1.21 -2.44
C GLU A 153 27.11 1.93 -1.11
N SER A 154 27.34 1.25 0.01
CA SER A 154 27.14 1.85 1.33
C SER A 154 28.24 2.84 1.62
N LEU A 155 27.93 4.12 1.53
CA LEU A 155 28.82 5.22 1.85
C LEU A 155 28.23 6.06 2.98
N PRO A 156 29.04 6.48 3.95
CA PRO A 156 28.59 7.44 4.96
C PRO A 156 28.28 8.78 4.28
N GLN A 157 27.13 9.34 4.59
CA GLN A 157 26.71 10.67 4.12
C GLN A 157 26.74 11.67 5.27
N GLY A 158 26.96 12.94 4.92
CA GLY A 158 27.06 14.02 5.88
C GLY A 158 28.50 14.35 6.28
N HIS A 159 28.64 15.43 7.04
CA HIS A 159 29.94 15.88 7.53
C HIS A 159 30.28 15.15 8.85
N PRO A 160 31.51 14.65 9.04
CA PRO A 160 31.86 13.87 10.24
C PRO A 160 31.68 14.63 11.57
N ASN A 161 31.69 15.96 11.51
CA ASN A 161 31.49 16.85 12.68
C ASN A 161 30.18 17.63 12.60
N GLU A 162 29.16 17.11 11.91
CA GLU A 162 27.87 17.79 11.84
C GLU A 162 27.18 17.81 13.21
N LYS A 163 26.43 18.86 13.46
CA LYS A 163 25.66 19.05 14.69
C LYS A 163 24.22 19.39 14.34
N GLU A 164 23.29 18.71 14.98
CA GLU A 164 21.90 19.12 15.00
C GLU A 164 21.69 20.12 16.16
N LEU A 165 21.22 21.30 15.84
CA LEU A 165 20.82 22.29 16.84
C LEU A 165 19.46 21.97 17.44
N ILE A 166 18.62 21.28 16.67
CA ILE A 166 17.31 20.77 17.07
C ILE A 166 17.31 19.27 16.68
N PRO A 167 17.04 18.35 17.61
CA PRO A 167 16.99 16.92 17.30
C PRO A 167 16.00 16.63 16.15
N GLY A 168 16.46 15.84 15.17
CA GLY A 168 15.66 15.47 13.99
C GLY A 168 15.62 16.52 12.88
N ALA A 169 16.35 17.64 13.00
CA ALA A 169 16.39 18.70 11.98
C ALA A 169 16.97 18.22 10.64
N ARG A 170 17.72 17.12 10.65
CA ARG A 170 18.28 16.47 9.45
C ARG A 170 17.45 15.29 8.97
N GLY A 171 16.27 15.07 9.54
CA GLY A 171 15.38 13.95 9.22
C GLY A 171 15.79 12.65 9.92
N SER A 172 15.27 11.56 9.41
CA SER A 172 15.63 10.20 9.87
C SER A 172 16.70 9.59 8.96
N GLU A 173 17.39 8.58 9.49
CA GLU A 173 18.37 7.83 8.72
C GLU A 173 17.89 6.43 8.43
N PHE A 174 18.10 5.98 7.21
CA PHE A 174 17.87 4.61 6.78
C PHE A 174 19.08 4.13 5.97
N ASP A 175 19.91 3.26 6.57
CA ASP A 175 21.07 2.66 5.89
C ASP A 175 22.04 3.70 5.29
N GLY A 176 22.36 4.75 6.03
CA GLY A 176 23.22 5.85 5.60
C GLY A 176 22.61 6.75 4.52
N MET A 177 21.29 6.73 4.33
CA MET A 177 20.51 7.68 3.52
C MET A 177 19.60 8.50 4.43
N ARG A 178 19.34 9.74 4.05
CA ARG A 178 18.41 10.64 4.75
C ARG A 178 17.13 10.85 4.00
#